data_68492ab19a3a2f923f7168c2789a4d99
#
_entry.id   68492ab19a3a2f923f7168c2789a4d99
#
_cell.length_a   1.000
_cell.length_b   1.000
_cell.length_c   1.000
_cell.angle_alpha   90.00
_cell.angle_beta   90.00
_cell.angle_gamma   90.00
#
_symmetry.space_group_name_H-M   'P 1'
#
loop_
_entity.id
_entity.type
_entity.pdbx_description
1 polymer ?
#
loop_
_entity_poly.entity_id
_entity_poly.type
_entity_poly.pdbx_seq_one_letter_code
_entity_poly.pdbx_strand_id
1 'polypeptide(L)' 'LGWLSEKEPQKVMVNSVDVTSSVKKNDFLYEITLPEGPHKTVLSFVW' A
#
# COMPACT_ATOMS: atom_id res chain seq x y z
N LEU A 1 1.29 -2.49 -7.63
CA LEU A 1 1.91 -3.26 -6.56
C LEU A 1 0.85 -3.98 -5.74
N GLY A 2 1.10 -5.24 -5.44
CA GLY A 2 0.18 -6.05 -4.65
C GLY A 2 0.92 -6.84 -3.58
N TRP A 3 0.20 -7.20 -2.52
CA TRP A 3 0.72 -8.08 -1.47
C TRP A 3 -0.41 -8.91 -0.88
N LEU A 4 -0.03 -10.03 -0.25
CA LEU A 4 -0.98 -10.91 0.43
C LEU A 4 -0.82 -10.74 1.94
N SER A 5 -1.94 -10.57 2.64
CA SER A 5 -1.92 -10.41 4.09
C SER A 5 -3.23 -10.90 4.70
N GLU A 6 -3.12 -11.57 5.83
CA GLU A 6 -4.28 -12.00 6.61
C GLU A 6 -4.85 -10.84 7.44
N LYS A 7 -4.04 -9.82 7.71
CA LYS A 7 -4.46 -8.65 8.48
C LYS A 7 -4.48 -7.43 7.59
N GLU A 8 -5.47 -6.59 7.82
CA GLU A 8 -5.55 -5.29 7.18
C GLU A 8 -4.68 -4.30 7.95
N PRO A 9 -3.73 -3.62 7.29
CA PRO A 9 -2.95 -2.59 7.97
C PRO A 9 -3.83 -1.39 8.32
N GLN A 10 -3.51 -0.73 9.42
CA GLN A 10 -4.22 0.49 9.84
C GLN A 10 -3.88 1.67 8.93
N LYS A 11 -2.64 1.73 8.49
CA LYS A 11 -2.18 2.75 7.54
C LYS A 11 -1.24 2.14 6.53
N VAL A 12 -1.34 2.64 5.32
CA VAL A 12 -0.41 2.32 4.23
C VAL A 12 0.12 3.64 3.69
N MET A 13 1.43 3.75 3.63
CA MET A 13 2.09 4.96 3.12
C MET A 13 3.06 4.61 2.01
N VAL A 14 3.10 5.45 1.00
CA VAL A 14 4.06 5.36 -0.10
C VAL A 14 4.87 6.65 -0.10
N ASN A 15 6.18 6.53 0.12
CA ASN A 15 7.09 7.67 0.18
C ASN A 15 6.61 8.74 1.17
N SER A 16 6.15 8.30 2.35
CA SER A 16 5.63 9.15 3.42
C SER A 16 4.29 9.83 3.12
N VAL A 17 3.62 9.43 2.03
CA VAL A 17 2.28 9.91 1.71
C VAL A 17 1.26 8.85 2.09
N ASP A 18 0.27 9.23 2.87
CA ASP A 18 -0.82 8.34 3.29
C ASP A 18 -1.68 7.99 2.08
N VAL A 19 -1.72 6.72 1.75
CA VAL A 19 -2.50 6.20 0.63
C VAL A 19 -3.49 5.12 1.07
N THR A 20 -3.79 5.09 2.34
CA THR A 20 -4.67 4.06 2.93
C THR A 20 -6.01 3.96 2.21
N SER A 21 -6.60 5.07 1.83
CA SER A 21 -7.89 5.09 1.13
C SER A 21 -7.79 4.63 -0.33
N SER A 22 -6.58 4.56 -0.88
CA SER A 22 -6.35 4.14 -2.27
C SER A 22 -6.08 2.65 -2.40
N VAL A 23 -5.95 1.95 -1.29
CA VAL A 23 -5.68 0.51 -1.29
C VAL A 23 -6.95 -0.25 -1.65
N LYS A 24 -6.83 -1.18 -2.59
CA LYS A 24 -7.92 -2.07 -2.97
C LYS A 24 -7.67 -3.44 -2.35
N LYS A 25 -8.72 -4.02 -1.81
CA LYS A 25 -8.67 -5.34 -1.20
C LYS A 25 -9.55 -6.31 -1.98
N ASN A 26 -8.99 -7.49 -2.28
CA ASN A 26 -9.71 -8.58 -2.88
C ASN A 26 -9.30 -9.87 -2.14
N ASP A 27 -10.18 -10.37 -1.27
CA ASP A 27 -9.88 -11.46 -0.33
C ASP A 27 -8.66 -11.11 0.53
N PHE A 28 -7.54 -11.78 0.33
CA PHE A 28 -6.29 -11.50 1.04
C PHE A 28 -5.30 -10.71 0.21
N LEU A 29 -5.66 -10.38 -1.02
CA LEU A 29 -4.80 -9.61 -1.91
C LEU A 29 -5.08 -8.12 -1.75
N TYR A 30 -4.06 -7.37 -1.46
CA TYR A 30 -4.11 -5.92 -1.38
C TYR A 30 -3.35 -5.33 -2.56
N GLU A 31 -3.93 -4.33 -3.19
CA GLU A 31 -3.32 -3.69 -4.34
C GLU A 31 -3.32 -2.17 -4.18
N ILE A 32 -2.27 -1.55 -4.68
CA ILE A 32 -2.16 -0.10 -4.69
C ILE A 32 -1.47 0.34 -5.98
N THR A 33 -1.95 1.45 -6.53
CA THR A 33 -1.32 2.07 -7.71
C THR A 33 -0.20 2.99 -7.25
N LEU A 34 1.00 2.75 -7.75
CA LEU A 34 2.16 3.57 -7.41
C LEU A 34 2.25 4.79 -8.35
N PRO A 35 2.74 5.93 -7.84
CA PRO A 35 2.97 7.09 -8.68
C PRO A 35 4.09 6.84 -9.67
N GLU A 36 4.00 7.46 -10.84
CA GLU A 36 5.08 7.42 -11.83
C GLU A 36 6.21 8.36 -11.42
N GLY A 37 7.44 7.96 -11.75
CA GLY A 37 8.59 8.84 -11.72
C GLY A 37 9.63 8.57 -10.63
N PRO A 38 9.30 8.21 -9.39
CA PRO A 38 10.35 8.00 -8.40
C PRO A 38 11.19 6.76 -8.74
N HIS A 39 12.51 6.90 -8.62
CA HIS A 39 13.42 5.79 -8.84
C HIS A 39 13.36 4.78 -7.68
N LYS A 40 12.93 5.23 -6.51
CA LYS A 40 12.77 4.37 -5.35
C LYS A 40 11.39 4.58 -4.77
N THR A 41 10.74 3.48 -4.41
CA THR A 41 9.45 3.50 -3.73
C THR A 41 9.62 2.84 -2.37
N VAL A 42 9.26 3.56 -1.33
CA VAL A 42 9.30 3.06 0.04
C VAL A 42 7.86 2.86 0.51
N LEU A 43 7.52 1.63 0.83
CA LEU A 43 6.22 1.29 1.41
C LEU A 43 6.35 1.18 2.92
N SER A 44 5.42 1.80 3.63
CA SER A 44 5.37 1.73 5.08
C SER A 44 3.97 1.31 5.50
N PHE A 45 3.91 0.43 6.50
CA PHE A 45 2.65 -0.06 7.02
C PHE A 45 2.58 0.17 8.52
N VAL A 46 1.39 0.50 9.01
CA VAL A 46 1.09 0.53 10.44
C VAL A 46 0.08 -0.57 10.71
N TRP A 47 0.45 -1.50 11.53
CA TRP A 47 -0.38 -2.66 11.89
C TRP A 47 -1.07 -2.41 13.23
#